data_bb63a581044c8d75930694fde8e92555
#
_entry.id   bb63a581044c8d75930694fde8e92555
#
_cell.length_a   1.000
_cell.length_b   1.000
_cell.length_c   1.000
_cell.angle_alpha   90.00
_cell.angle_beta   90.00
_cell.angle_gamma   90.00
#
_symmetry.space_group_name_H-M   'P 1'
#
loop_
_entity.id
_entity.type
_entity.pdbx_description
1 polymer ?
#
loop_
_entity_poly.entity_id
_entity_poly.type
_entity_poly.pdbx_seq_one_letter_code
_entity_poly.pdbx_strand_id
1 'polypeptide(L)'
;MRILIRGAGDLATGIAYRLHKSGFEVIMTETEIPLTVRRTVAFSRAVYEEKAQVEDAIAELINTPGGIDEVLKRGNMPVIVDPKLKYLKEYQADVIVDAILAKKNLGTTIHDAEFVIGVGPGFTAGEDCHVVVETQRGHMLGRVIHEGSAIPNTGIPGVIGGYSIERIIRAVADGLYEPVVQIGDRVEKDEIVVLYLAFGS
;
A
#
# COMPACT_ATOMS: atom_id res chain seq x y z
N MET A 1 -16.63 13.12 -4.38
CA MET A 1 -16.57 11.68 -4.03
C MET A 1 -15.30 11.44 -3.24
N ARG A 2 -15.44 10.84 -2.07
CA ARG A 2 -14.35 10.55 -1.15
C ARG A 2 -14.01 9.06 -1.17
N ILE A 3 -12.74 8.74 -1.36
CA ILE A 3 -12.25 7.38 -1.50
C ILE A 3 -11.26 7.10 -0.37
N LEU A 4 -11.51 6.06 0.41
CA LEU A 4 -10.60 5.54 1.41
C LEU A 4 -9.77 4.40 0.81
N ILE A 5 -8.45 4.50 0.87
CA ILE A 5 -7.54 3.43 0.48
C ILE A 5 -6.95 2.80 1.73
N ARG A 6 -7.13 1.52 1.92
CA ARG A 6 -6.46 0.73 2.94
C ARG A 6 -5.07 0.35 2.45
N GLY A 7 -4.04 0.80 3.17
CA GLY A 7 -2.65 0.69 2.78
C GLY A 7 -2.12 1.96 2.09
N ALA A 8 -0.85 2.25 2.30
CA ALA A 8 -0.13 3.36 1.66
C ALA A 8 1.23 2.90 1.09
N GLY A 9 1.41 1.59 0.87
CA GLY A 9 2.56 1.02 0.19
C GLY A 9 2.63 1.46 -1.28
N ASP A 10 3.63 1.00 -2.01
CA ASP A 10 3.91 1.44 -3.39
C ASP A 10 2.75 1.22 -4.37
N LEU A 11 2.06 0.08 -4.32
CA LEU A 11 0.91 -0.17 -5.20
C LEU A 11 -0.32 0.66 -4.79
N ALA A 12 -0.61 0.76 -3.48
CA ALA A 12 -1.65 1.64 -2.96
C ALA A 12 -1.38 3.10 -3.34
N THR A 13 -0.12 3.54 -3.29
CA THR A 13 0.32 4.88 -3.72
C THR A 13 0.03 5.12 -5.19
N GLY A 14 0.31 4.16 -6.07
CA GLY A 14 0.00 4.26 -7.48
C GLY A 14 -1.50 4.43 -7.75
N ILE A 15 -2.34 3.70 -7.02
CA ILE A 15 -3.80 3.83 -7.07
C ILE A 15 -4.23 5.21 -6.55
N ALA A 16 -3.73 5.61 -5.36
CA ALA A 16 -4.03 6.90 -4.74
C ALA A 16 -3.67 8.07 -5.66
N TYR A 17 -2.48 8.03 -6.24
CA TYR A 17 -2.00 9.04 -7.19
C TYR A 17 -2.96 9.20 -8.37
N ARG A 18 -3.37 8.09 -9.00
CA ARG A 18 -4.29 8.12 -10.15
C ARG A 18 -5.67 8.66 -9.78
N LEU A 19 -6.22 8.24 -8.66
CA LEU A 19 -7.52 8.71 -8.18
C LEU A 19 -7.46 10.20 -7.82
N HIS A 20 -6.41 10.63 -7.12
CA HIS A 20 -6.19 12.04 -6.79
C HIS A 20 -6.06 12.91 -8.05
N LYS A 21 -5.27 12.49 -9.04
CA LYS A 21 -5.13 13.19 -10.34
C LYS A 21 -6.43 13.21 -11.15
N SER A 22 -7.36 12.30 -10.86
CA SER A 22 -8.70 12.28 -11.45
C SER A 22 -9.71 13.16 -10.71
N GLY A 23 -9.28 13.88 -9.67
CA GLY A 23 -10.09 14.85 -8.92
C GLY A 23 -10.89 14.25 -7.77
N PHE A 24 -10.61 13.03 -7.34
CA PHE A 24 -11.22 12.45 -6.14
C PHE A 24 -10.52 12.91 -4.87
N GLU A 25 -11.28 13.02 -3.77
CA GLU A 25 -10.74 13.16 -2.43
C GLU A 25 -10.24 11.79 -1.97
N VAL A 26 -8.94 11.65 -1.76
CA VAL A 26 -8.32 10.39 -1.37
C VAL A 26 -7.80 10.48 0.06
N ILE A 27 -8.19 9.51 0.89
CA ILE A 27 -7.68 9.28 2.25
C ILE A 27 -6.96 7.94 2.25
N MET A 28 -5.88 7.80 2.99
CA MET A 28 -5.16 6.53 3.11
C MET A 28 -5.02 6.13 4.58
N THR A 29 -5.09 4.82 4.84
CA THR A 29 -4.76 4.28 6.16
C THR A 29 -3.52 3.40 6.08
N GLU A 30 -2.74 3.36 7.17
CA GLU A 30 -1.51 2.58 7.22
C GLU A 30 -1.29 1.99 8.63
N THR A 31 -0.31 1.12 8.77
CA THR A 31 0.17 0.60 10.05
C THR A 31 1.11 1.58 10.74
N GLU A 32 1.39 1.36 12.03
CA GLU A 32 2.36 2.15 12.80
C GLU A 32 3.80 1.97 12.29
N ILE A 33 4.11 0.79 11.74
CA ILE A 33 5.44 0.44 11.24
C ILE A 33 5.30 -0.11 9.81
N PRO A 34 5.18 0.75 8.80
CA PRO A 34 5.15 0.33 7.41
C PRO A 34 6.47 -0.33 6.97
N LEU A 35 6.36 -1.48 6.31
CA LEU A 35 7.51 -2.26 5.82
C LEU A 35 7.65 -2.20 4.29
N THR A 36 7.38 -1.06 3.69
CA THR A 36 7.43 -0.90 2.24
C THR A 36 8.86 -0.88 1.73
N VAL A 37 9.23 -1.89 0.92
CA VAL A 37 10.58 -2.01 0.35
C VAL A 37 10.88 -0.88 -0.63
N ARG A 38 9.94 -0.54 -1.51
CA ARG A 38 10.07 0.58 -2.47
C ARG A 38 9.64 1.91 -1.84
N ARG A 39 10.31 2.29 -0.75
CA ARG A 39 9.92 3.44 0.07
C ARG A 39 9.88 4.78 -0.69
N THR A 40 10.74 4.99 -1.68
CA THR A 40 10.82 6.24 -2.45
C THR A 40 9.57 6.54 -3.28
N VAL A 41 8.75 5.52 -3.57
CA VAL A 41 7.50 5.64 -4.32
C VAL A 41 6.28 5.23 -3.50
N ALA A 42 6.36 5.37 -2.17
CA ALA A 42 5.31 4.97 -1.25
C ALA A 42 4.94 6.11 -0.29
N PHE A 43 3.64 6.41 -0.21
CA PHE A 43 3.10 7.39 0.74
C PHE A 43 3.15 6.91 2.19
N SER A 44 3.34 5.61 2.43
CA SER A 44 3.55 5.05 3.78
C SER A 44 4.75 5.68 4.50
N ARG A 45 5.70 6.29 3.77
CA ARG A 45 6.79 7.09 4.34
C ARG A 45 6.30 8.25 5.22
N ALA A 46 5.11 8.78 4.93
CA ALA A 46 4.54 9.86 5.74
C ALA A 46 4.37 9.45 7.21
N VAL A 47 4.22 8.15 7.51
CA VAL A 47 4.14 7.66 8.90
C VAL A 47 5.43 7.95 9.68
N TYR A 48 6.58 7.96 9.02
CA TYR A 48 7.88 8.24 9.64
C TYR A 48 8.33 9.69 9.49
N GLU A 49 7.98 10.32 8.36
CA GLU A 49 8.52 11.62 7.92
C GLU A 49 7.48 12.75 8.01
N GLU A 50 6.27 12.45 8.54
CA GLU A 50 5.10 13.34 8.59
C GLU A 50 4.52 13.69 7.21
N LYS A 51 5.36 13.75 6.18
CA LYS A 51 4.99 14.00 4.79
C LYS A 51 5.78 13.11 3.85
N ALA A 52 5.12 12.66 2.79
CA ALA A 52 5.76 11.94 1.70
C ALA A 52 5.33 12.53 0.36
N GLN A 53 6.28 12.80 -0.50
CA GLN A 53 6.02 13.21 -1.87
C GLN A 53 6.37 12.08 -2.83
N VAL A 54 5.44 11.80 -3.74
CA VAL A 54 5.64 10.90 -4.88
C VAL A 54 5.15 11.63 -6.13
N GLU A 55 6.04 11.77 -7.11
CA GLU A 55 5.82 12.68 -8.25
C GLU A 55 5.45 14.09 -7.75
N ASP A 56 4.34 14.64 -8.21
CA ASP A 56 3.82 15.95 -7.81
C ASP A 56 2.70 15.89 -6.76
N ALA A 57 2.46 14.71 -6.17
CA ALA A 57 1.44 14.52 -5.14
C ALA A 57 2.10 14.38 -3.76
N ILE A 58 1.45 14.94 -2.74
CA ILE A 58 1.91 14.94 -1.36
C ILE A 58 0.89 14.21 -0.48
N ALA A 59 1.38 13.31 0.36
CA ALA A 59 0.62 12.73 1.45
C ALA A 59 1.11 13.28 2.80
N GLU A 60 0.19 13.57 3.72
CA GLU A 60 0.50 14.12 5.04
C GLU A 60 -0.06 13.22 6.14
N LEU A 61 0.75 12.89 7.12
CA LEU A 61 0.30 12.17 8.31
C LEU A 61 -0.61 13.06 9.15
N ILE A 62 -1.75 12.50 9.56
CA ILE A 62 -2.64 13.10 10.56
C ILE A 62 -2.94 12.10 11.66
N ASN A 63 -3.10 12.58 12.88
CA ASN A 63 -3.31 11.72 14.05
C ASN A 63 -4.77 11.30 14.24
N THR A 64 -5.70 12.08 13.72
CA THR A 64 -7.15 11.85 13.87
C THR A 64 -7.90 12.29 12.62
N PRO A 65 -9.11 11.75 12.36
CA PRO A 65 -9.94 12.16 11.24
C PRO A 65 -10.29 13.65 11.17
N GLY A 66 -10.23 14.36 12.30
CA GLY A 66 -10.49 15.80 12.35
C GLY A 66 -9.58 16.65 11.46
N GLY A 67 -8.40 16.13 11.09
CA GLY A 67 -7.46 16.80 10.18
C GLY A 67 -7.70 16.55 8.69
N ILE A 68 -8.62 15.66 8.33
CA ILE A 68 -8.84 15.24 6.93
C ILE A 68 -9.15 16.42 6.01
N ASP A 69 -10.18 17.18 6.32
CA ASP A 69 -10.67 18.25 5.43
C ASP A 69 -9.63 19.37 5.26
N GLU A 70 -8.80 19.60 6.26
CA GLU A 70 -7.72 20.59 6.18
C GLU A 70 -6.62 20.15 5.20
N VAL A 71 -6.22 18.87 5.23
CA VAL A 71 -5.24 18.32 4.30
C VAL A 71 -5.79 18.29 2.88
N LEU A 72 -7.04 17.86 2.71
CA LEU A 72 -7.72 17.83 1.40
C LEU A 72 -7.87 19.23 0.78
N LYS A 73 -8.18 20.24 1.57
CA LYS A 73 -8.27 21.66 1.10
C LYS A 73 -6.94 22.20 0.59
N ARG A 74 -5.81 21.68 1.09
CA ARG A 74 -4.47 22.01 0.56
C ARG A 74 -4.14 21.27 -0.74
N GLY A 75 -5.02 20.40 -1.21
CA GLY A 75 -4.77 19.55 -2.37
C GLY A 75 -3.86 18.35 -2.09
N ASN A 76 -3.67 17.99 -0.83
CA ASN A 76 -2.86 16.86 -0.39
C ASN A 76 -3.74 15.68 0.07
N MET A 77 -3.13 14.52 0.26
CA MET A 77 -3.83 13.31 0.71
C MET A 77 -3.50 13.01 2.17
N PRO A 78 -4.50 12.91 3.08
CA PRO A 78 -4.23 12.50 4.46
C PRO A 78 -3.88 11.02 4.54
N VAL A 79 -2.88 10.69 5.37
CA VAL A 79 -2.53 9.35 5.81
C VAL A 79 -2.81 9.25 7.31
N ILE A 80 -3.47 8.20 7.76
CA ILE A 80 -3.82 7.96 9.16
C ILE A 80 -3.31 6.57 9.56
N VAL A 81 -2.69 6.47 10.73
CA VAL A 81 -2.37 5.17 11.33
C VAL A 81 -3.64 4.55 11.91
N ASP A 82 -4.32 3.76 11.08
CA ASP A 82 -5.55 3.05 11.46
C ASP A 82 -5.72 1.73 10.69
N PRO A 83 -4.87 0.72 10.96
CA PRO A 83 -4.90 -0.55 10.24
C PRO A 83 -6.20 -1.34 10.42
N LYS A 84 -6.97 -1.05 11.48
CA LYS A 84 -8.21 -1.75 11.83
C LYS A 84 -9.47 -0.98 11.46
N LEU A 85 -9.34 0.16 10.76
CA LEU A 85 -10.46 1.05 10.42
C LEU A 85 -11.32 1.45 11.63
N LYS A 86 -10.67 1.76 12.75
CA LYS A 86 -11.32 2.22 13.98
C LYS A 86 -12.20 3.45 13.73
N TYR A 87 -11.78 4.32 12.81
CA TYR A 87 -12.45 5.55 12.46
C TYR A 87 -13.28 5.45 11.16
N LEU A 88 -13.71 4.24 10.75
CA LEU A 88 -14.39 4.00 9.47
C LEU A 88 -15.53 4.97 9.19
N LYS A 89 -16.40 5.21 10.18
CA LYS A 89 -17.56 6.10 10.04
C LYS A 89 -17.17 7.58 9.90
N GLU A 90 -16.04 7.95 10.49
CA GLU A 90 -15.55 9.33 10.50
C GLU A 90 -14.88 9.71 9.17
N TYR A 91 -14.40 8.73 8.41
CA TYR A 91 -13.84 8.95 7.07
C TYR A 91 -14.89 9.42 6.06
N GLN A 92 -16.16 9.05 6.25
CA GLN A 92 -17.25 9.38 5.33
C GLN A 92 -16.91 9.05 3.87
N ALA A 93 -16.32 7.88 3.66
CA ALA A 93 -15.90 7.45 2.35
C ALA A 93 -17.07 6.82 1.57
N ASP A 94 -17.26 7.27 0.34
CA ASP A 94 -18.22 6.67 -0.60
C ASP A 94 -17.71 5.32 -1.11
N VAL A 95 -16.38 5.21 -1.28
CA VAL A 95 -15.70 4.04 -1.83
C VAL A 95 -14.54 3.64 -0.93
N ILE A 96 -14.37 2.33 -0.74
CA ILE A 96 -13.18 1.76 -0.12
C ILE A 96 -12.41 0.93 -1.13
N VAL A 97 -11.09 1.14 -1.17
CA VAL A 97 -10.15 0.34 -1.95
C VAL A 97 -9.18 -0.34 -0.98
N ASP A 98 -9.31 -1.65 -0.78
CA ASP A 98 -8.32 -2.39 0.00
C ASP A 98 -7.13 -2.75 -0.89
N ALA A 99 -6.04 -2.03 -0.69
CA ALA A 99 -4.77 -2.17 -1.40
C ALA A 99 -3.61 -2.50 -0.45
N ILE A 100 -3.89 -3.15 0.69
CA ILE A 100 -2.87 -3.63 1.63
C ILE A 100 -1.98 -4.69 0.98
N LEU A 101 -2.55 -5.52 0.08
CA LEU A 101 -1.86 -6.60 -0.62
C LEU A 101 -1.28 -7.68 0.31
N ALA A 102 -1.97 -7.93 1.41
CA ALA A 102 -1.61 -8.96 2.40
C ALA A 102 -1.81 -10.40 1.90
N LYS A 103 -2.36 -10.57 0.68
CA LYS A 103 -2.68 -11.87 0.05
C LYS A 103 -3.76 -12.67 0.80
N LYS A 104 -4.40 -12.03 1.74
CA LYS A 104 -5.57 -12.48 2.50
C LYS A 104 -6.37 -11.25 2.91
N ASN A 105 -7.67 -11.39 3.05
CA ASN A 105 -8.52 -10.34 3.60
C ASN A 105 -8.17 -10.10 5.09
N LEU A 106 -7.91 -8.86 5.46
CA LEU A 106 -7.64 -8.41 6.83
C LEU A 106 -8.84 -7.71 7.48
N GLY A 107 -10.04 -8.15 7.14
CA GLY A 107 -11.28 -7.70 7.75
C GLY A 107 -12.03 -6.63 6.96
N THR A 108 -11.75 -6.44 5.67
CA THR A 108 -12.60 -5.65 4.78
C THR A 108 -13.86 -6.44 4.45
N THR A 109 -15.01 -5.77 4.52
CA THR A 109 -16.30 -6.34 4.18
C THR A 109 -17.00 -5.53 3.09
N ILE A 110 -17.88 -6.18 2.33
CA ILE A 110 -18.68 -5.54 1.28
C ILE A 110 -19.57 -4.41 1.82
N HIS A 111 -19.80 -4.37 3.14
CA HIS A 111 -20.66 -3.40 3.82
C HIS A 111 -19.90 -2.19 4.40
N ASP A 112 -18.58 -2.13 4.22
CA ASP A 112 -17.76 -1.05 4.81
C ASP A 112 -17.97 0.31 4.12
N ALA A 113 -18.46 0.33 2.86
CA ALA A 113 -18.84 1.52 2.10
C ALA A 113 -19.91 1.18 1.06
N GLU A 114 -20.43 2.21 0.36
CA GLU A 114 -21.35 2.02 -0.76
C GLU A 114 -20.74 1.17 -1.88
N PHE A 115 -19.42 1.32 -2.11
CA PHE A 115 -18.69 0.48 -3.05
C PHE A 115 -17.32 0.07 -2.48
N VAL A 116 -17.04 -1.23 -2.48
CA VAL A 116 -15.81 -1.79 -1.93
C VAL A 116 -15.05 -2.55 -3.02
N ILE A 117 -13.77 -2.26 -3.15
CA ILE A 117 -12.85 -2.83 -4.14
C ILE A 117 -11.73 -3.55 -3.42
N GLY A 118 -11.56 -4.83 -3.69
CA GLY A 118 -10.39 -5.61 -3.24
C GLY A 118 -9.29 -5.61 -4.30
N VAL A 119 -8.05 -5.34 -3.93
CA VAL A 119 -6.91 -5.34 -4.85
C VAL A 119 -6.05 -6.58 -4.65
N GLY A 120 -5.98 -7.43 -5.66
CA GLY A 120 -5.20 -8.67 -5.66
C GLY A 120 -5.86 -9.84 -4.95
N PRO A 121 -5.08 -10.90 -4.70
CA PRO A 121 -5.59 -12.14 -4.09
C PRO A 121 -5.93 -11.95 -2.61
N GLY A 122 -6.92 -12.72 -2.16
CA GLY A 122 -7.41 -12.72 -0.78
C GLY A 122 -8.83 -12.19 -0.63
N PHE A 123 -9.43 -11.72 -1.73
CA PHE A 123 -10.82 -11.27 -1.80
C PHE A 123 -11.63 -12.10 -2.77
N THR A 124 -12.93 -12.22 -2.50
CA THR A 124 -13.93 -12.79 -3.39
C THR A 124 -14.97 -11.73 -3.71
N ALA A 125 -15.10 -11.37 -4.99
CA ALA A 125 -16.13 -10.44 -5.45
C ALA A 125 -17.53 -11.02 -5.23
N GLY A 126 -18.43 -10.21 -4.69
CA GLY A 126 -19.77 -10.61 -4.29
C GLY A 126 -19.88 -11.13 -2.85
N GLU A 127 -18.75 -11.38 -2.17
CA GLU A 127 -18.69 -11.82 -0.77
C GLU A 127 -17.98 -10.78 0.11
N ASP A 128 -16.68 -10.56 -0.11
CA ASP A 128 -15.84 -9.62 0.66
C ASP A 128 -15.96 -8.19 0.15
N CYS A 129 -16.15 -8.03 -1.15
CA CYS A 129 -16.16 -6.75 -1.85
C CYS A 129 -17.05 -6.83 -3.10
N HIS A 130 -17.34 -5.68 -3.71
CA HIS A 130 -18.15 -5.61 -4.92
C HIS A 130 -17.38 -6.07 -6.16
N VAL A 131 -16.10 -5.73 -6.24
CA VAL A 131 -15.21 -6.15 -7.33
C VAL A 131 -13.81 -6.41 -6.81
N VAL A 132 -13.08 -7.27 -7.52
CA VAL A 132 -11.66 -7.52 -7.29
C VAL A 132 -10.85 -7.03 -8.49
N VAL A 133 -9.69 -6.41 -8.26
CA VAL A 133 -8.76 -6.01 -9.31
C VAL A 133 -7.57 -6.95 -9.33
N GLU A 134 -7.30 -7.58 -10.48
CA GLU A 134 -6.18 -8.50 -10.67
C GLU A 134 -4.83 -7.79 -10.61
N THR A 135 -3.90 -8.33 -9.83
CA THR A 135 -2.55 -7.77 -9.66
C THR A 135 -1.44 -8.65 -10.20
N GLN A 136 -1.75 -9.86 -10.66
CA GLN A 136 -0.75 -10.72 -11.27
C GLN A 136 -0.20 -10.09 -12.56
N ARG A 137 1.12 -10.00 -12.65
CA ARG A 137 1.79 -9.51 -13.86
C ARG A 137 1.45 -10.40 -15.06
N GLY A 138 1.16 -9.78 -16.19
CA GLY A 138 0.82 -10.44 -17.42
C GLY A 138 -0.44 -9.86 -18.07
N HIS A 139 -1.07 -10.63 -18.94
CA HIS A 139 -2.19 -10.19 -19.75
C HIS A 139 -3.43 -9.76 -18.95
N MET A 140 -3.59 -10.31 -17.75
CA MET A 140 -4.77 -10.04 -16.90
C MET A 140 -4.57 -8.92 -15.89
N LEU A 141 -3.39 -8.31 -15.82
CA LEU A 141 -3.09 -7.23 -14.87
C LEU A 141 -4.10 -6.08 -15.01
N GLY A 142 -4.71 -5.69 -13.90
CA GLY A 142 -5.69 -4.61 -13.85
C GLY A 142 -7.11 -5.02 -14.28
N ARG A 143 -7.34 -6.29 -14.62
CA ARG A 143 -8.70 -6.78 -14.94
C ARG A 143 -9.61 -6.62 -13.72
N VAL A 144 -10.79 -6.07 -13.95
CA VAL A 144 -11.87 -6.02 -12.96
C VAL A 144 -12.64 -7.33 -12.99
N ILE A 145 -12.77 -7.96 -11.83
CA ILE A 145 -13.43 -9.24 -11.60
C ILE A 145 -14.71 -8.95 -10.82
N HIS A 146 -15.86 -9.26 -11.40
CA HIS A 146 -17.17 -9.02 -10.80
C HIS A 146 -17.71 -10.24 -10.04
N GLU A 147 -17.14 -11.43 -10.26
CA GLU A 147 -17.50 -12.68 -9.61
C GLU A 147 -16.24 -13.55 -9.44
N GLY A 148 -16.00 -14.03 -8.22
CA GLY A 148 -14.85 -14.85 -7.88
C GLY A 148 -13.64 -14.02 -7.42
N SER A 149 -12.43 -14.58 -7.55
CA SER A 149 -11.20 -14.05 -6.94
C SER A 149 -10.11 -13.83 -7.97
N ALA A 150 -9.13 -12.99 -7.62
CA ALA A 150 -7.89 -12.83 -8.37
C ALA A 150 -7.04 -14.12 -8.32
N ILE A 151 -6.11 -14.25 -9.25
CA ILE A 151 -5.22 -15.40 -9.33
C ILE A 151 -4.41 -15.53 -8.03
N PRO A 152 -4.38 -16.72 -7.40
CA PRO A 152 -3.65 -16.91 -6.15
C PRO A 152 -2.18 -16.57 -6.27
N ASN A 153 -1.63 -15.98 -5.20
CA ASN A 153 -0.21 -15.67 -5.15
C ASN A 153 0.64 -16.95 -5.08
N THR A 154 1.64 -17.05 -5.95
CA THR A 154 2.55 -18.19 -5.98
C THR A 154 3.66 -18.12 -4.91
N GLY A 155 3.88 -16.96 -4.30
CA GLY A 155 5.01 -16.71 -3.38
C GLY A 155 6.36 -16.60 -4.08
N ILE A 156 6.42 -16.85 -5.38
CA ILE A 156 7.65 -16.81 -6.17
C ILE A 156 7.75 -15.44 -6.87
N PRO A 157 8.84 -14.69 -6.66
CA PRO A 157 9.06 -13.44 -7.37
C PRO A 157 9.13 -13.65 -8.89
N GLY A 158 8.54 -12.72 -9.64
CA GLY A 158 8.64 -12.77 -11.11
C GLY A 158 10.09 -12.69 -11.58
N VAL A 159 10.38 -13.34 -12.70
CA VAL A 159 11.71 -13.28 -13.35
C VAL A 159 11.92 -11.92 -13.98
N ILE A 160 13.05 -11.26 -13.69
CA ILE A 160 13.47 -10.00 -14.28
C ILE A 160 14.94 -10.15 -14.68
N GLY A 161 15.27 -9.97 -15.94
CA GLY A 161 16.64 -10.12 -16.44
C GLY A 161 17.24 -11.51 -16.22
N GLY A 162 16.42 -12.56 -16.14
CA GLY A 162 16.86 -13.94 -15.87
C GLY A 162 16.95 -14.30 -14.38
N TYR A 163 16.73 -13.35 -13.47
CA TYR A 163 16.85 -13.54 -12.02
C TYR A 163 15.48 -13.46 -11.34
N SER A 164 15.28 -14.25 -10.29
CA SER A 164 14.05 -14.34 -9.50
C SER A 164 14.35 -14.15 -8.01
N ILE A 165 14.60 -15.22 -7.28
CA ILE A 165 14.86 -15.22 -5.83
C ILE A 165 16.21 -14.53 -5.51
N GLU A 166 17.16 -14.62 -6.39
CA GLU A 166 18.52 -14.06 -6.25
C GLU A 166 18.53 -12.54 -6.12
N ARG A 167 17.45 -11.88 -6.52
CA ARG A 167 17.28 -10.41 -6.41
C ARG A 167 16.83 -9.95 -5.03
N ILE A 168 16.61 -10.87 -4.10
CA ILE A 168 16.01 -10.55 -2.80
C ILE A 168 17.04 -10.79 -1.70
N ILE A 169 17.34 -9.73 -0.96
CA ILE A 169 18.02 -9.81 0.32
C ILE A 169 16.93 -9.91 1.40
N ARG A 170 16.96 -10.98 2.19
CA ARG A 170 15.99 -11.21 3.26
C ARG A 170 16.63 -11.01 4.61
N ALA A 171 15.87 -10.46 5.56
CA ALA A 171 16.23 -10.48 6.97
C ALA A 171 16.35 -11.94 7.45
N VAL A 172 17.38 -12.21 8.23
CA VAL A 172 17.66 -13.56 8.75
C VAL A 172 16.98 -13.82 10.09
N ALA A 173 16.57 -12.77 10.78
CA ALA A 173 15.84 -12.80 12.06
C ALA A 173 15.08 -11.49 12.27
N ASP A 174 14.38 -11.33 13.39
CA ASP A 174 13.83 -10.04 13.80
C ASP A 174 14.95 -9.08 14.22
N GLY A 175 14.89 -7.84 13.81
CA GLY A 175 15.95 -6.88 14.07
C GLY A 175 15.75 -5.53 13.41
N LEU A 176 16.71 -4.64 13.61
CA LEU A 176 16.77 -3.34 12.99
C LEU A 176 17.53 -3.41 11.66
N TYR A 177 16.89 -2.91 10.61
CA TYR A 177 17.47 -2.77 9.27
C TYR A 177 18.05 -1.37 9.10
N GLU A 178 19.34 -1.27 8.80
CA GLU A 178 20.04 -0.03 8.54
C GLU A 178 20.64 -0.06 7.13
N PRO A 179 20.09 0.71 6.17
CA PRO A 179 20.61 0.74 4.80
C PRO A 179 21.94 1.51 4.78
N VAL A 180 22.97 0.94 4.12
CA VAL A 180 24.26 1.59 3.88
C VAL A 180 24.25 2.35 2.56
N VAL A 181 23.46 1.87 1.60
CA VAL A 181 23.27 2.47 0.28
C VAL A 181 21.81 2.88 0.07
N GLN A 182 21.55 3.75 -0.89
CA GLN A 182 20.22 4.22 -1.23
C GLN A 182 19.63 3.48 -2.43
N ILE A 183 18.29 3.57 -2.59
CA ILE A 183 17.61 3.06 -3.78
C ILE A 183 18.07 3.87 -4.99
N GLY A 184 18.61 3.18 -6.00
CA GLY A 184 19.15 3.80 -7.21
C GLY A 184 20.68 3.85 -7.25
N ASP A 185 21.36 3.63 -6.13
CA ASP A 185 22.81 3.57 -6.10
C ASP A 185 23.33 2.36 -6.89
N ARG A 186 24.48 2.54 -7.54
CA ARG A 186 25.21 1.44 -8.15
C ARG A 186 26.04 0.76 -7.07
N VAL A 187 25.99 -0.56 -7.03
CA VAL A 187 26.73 -1.39 -6.08
C VAL A 187 27.57 -2.41 -6.82
N GLU A 188 28.69 -2.77 -6.24
CA GLU A 188 29.58 -3.80 -6.76
C GLU A 188 29.29 -5.16 -6.10
N LYS A 189 29.82 -6.21 -6.72
CA LYS A 189 29.72 -7.57 -6.14
C LYS A 189 30.40 -7.59 -4.76
N ASP A 190 29.73 -8.24 -3.78
CA ASP A 190 30.19 -8.40 -2.40
C ASP A 190 30.28 -7.08 -1.58
N GLU A 191 29.72 -5.97 -2.10
CA GLU A 191 29.59 -4.72 -1.35
C GLU A 191 28.52 -4.84 -0.26
N ILE A 192 28.79 -4.24 0.91
CA ILE A 192 27.84 -4.20 2.02
C ILE A 192 26.76 -3.12 1.70
N VAL A 193 25.55 -3.57 1.46
CA VAL A 193 24.40 -2.69 1.12
C VAL A 193 23.47 -2.43 2.31
N VAL A 194 23.58 -3.24 3.35
CA VAL A 194 22.73 -3.13 4.55
C VAL A 194 23.46 -3.71 5.77
N LEU A 195 23.29 -3.05 6.90
CA LEU A 195 23.61 -3.60 8.22
C LEU A 195 22.31 -4.10 8.86
N TYR A 196 22.42 -5.19 9.56
CA TYR A 196 21.31 -5.83 10.22
C TYR A 196 21.66 -6.10 11.68
N LEU A 197 20.95 -5.42 12.58
CA LEU A 197 21.10 -5.59 14.04
C LEU A 197 19.99 -6.50 14.54
N ALA A 198 20.28 -7.78 14.73
CA ALA A 198 19.32 -8.73 15.29
C ALA A 198 18.97 -8.32 16.73
N PHE A 199 17.68 -8.36 17.09
CA PHE A 199 17.29 -8.29 18.49
C PHE A 199 17.75 -9.59 19.16
N GLY A 200 18.53 -9.46 20.23
CA GLY A 200 18.99 -10.62 21.00
C GLY A 200 17.81 -11.41 21.53
N SER A 201 17.87 -12.73 21.40
CA SER A 201 16.94 -13.69 22.00
C SER A 201 17.14 -13.76 23.50
#